data_6aaa08ca7c962c0c910d08968bbf0e23
#
_entry.id   6aaa08ca7c962c0c910d08968bbf0e23
#
_cell.length_a   1.000
_cell.length_b   1.000
_cell.length_c   1.000
_cell.angle_alpha   90.00
_cell.angle_beta   90.00
_cell.angle_gamma   90.00
#
_symmetry.space_group_name_H-M   'P 1'
#
loop_
_entity.id
_entity.type
_entity.pdbx_description
1 polymer ?
#
loop_
_entity_poly.entity_id
_entity_poly.type
_entity_poly.pdbx_seq_one_letter_code
_entity_poly.pdbx_strand_id
1 'polypeptide(L)'
;MDRKAFNDAVNALRPAGRRVARGTTVTSGWMGNRLQDLSMWLVNLLRELPPRVGRLVLALWRGARGLVLALPQAWRAATDRSGPGLAAWLRRVPREVGIWLIVLLFRVLDLFGVPELWSFFLQMVCHVTPLTGEEIGTAAEILGPTAIRYADVRIAEGGALNFVFARNGGRAFTTFHTINLPRTGPHCRANFAILLHELVHVYQYERTGGLYVAEAIYAQNTTGYSYGGPENLQQCLATGVCYRNFNREQQAQLVQDYYERCVEEHPVAAFEPFIWDMQAGKF
;
A
#
# COMPACT_ATOMS: atom_id res chain seq x y z
N MET A 1 -19.36 1.93 -16.71
CA MET A 1 -19.65 0.50 -16.39
C MET A 1 -21.08 0.43 -15.87
N ASP A 2 -21.91 -0.50 -16.37
CA ASP A 2 -23.32 -0.59 -15.98
C ASP A 2 -23.38 -1.01 -14.48
N ARG A 3 -24.16 -0.28 -13.66
CA ARG A 3 -24.35 -0.51 -12.23
C ARG A 3 -24.81 -1.94 -11.91
N LYS A 4 -25.53 -2.56 -12.85
CA LYS A 4 -25.99 -3.94 -12.75
C LYS A 4 -24.82 -4.93 -12.89
N ALA A 5 -23.94 -4.74 -13.88
CA ALA A 5 -22.75 -5.57 -14.09
C ALA A 5 -21.79 -5.47 -12.90
N PHE A 6 -21.70 -4.29 -12.26
CA PHE A 6 -20.94 -4.09 -11.04
C PHE A 6 -21.52 -4.89 -9.86
N ASN A 7 -22.82 -4.78 -9.60
CA ASN A 7 -23.49 -5.51 -8.53
C ASN A 7 -23.40 -7.03 -8.72
N ASP A 8 -23.45 -7.51 -9.96
CA ASP A 8 -23.29 -8.92 -10.29
C ASP A 8 -21.86 -9.39 -10.03
N ALA A 9 -20.85 -8.57 -10.32
CA ALA A 9 -19.44 -8.86 -10.00
C ALA A 9 -19.18 -8.89 -8.48
N VAL A 10 -19.74 -7.95 -7.72
CA VAL A 10 -19.65 -7.91 -6.24
C VAL A 10 -20.38 -9.13 -5.63
N ASN A 11 -21.52 -9.54 -6.17
CA ASN A 11 -22.24 -10.71 -5.69
C ASN A 11 -21.53 -12.02 -6.03
N ALA A 12 -20.81 -12.09 -7.17
CA ALA A 12 -19.96 -13.23 -7.53
C ALA A 12 -18.72 -13.37 -6.62
N LEU A 13 -18.23 -12.23 -6.05
CA LEU A 13 -17.12 -12.21 -5.10
C LEU A 13 -17.56 -12.49 -3.65
N ARG A 14 -18.86 -12.54 -3.37
CA ARG A 14 -19.34 -13.02 -2.06
C ARG A 14 -18.92 -14.47 -1.94
N PRO A 15 -18.04 -14.83 -0.98
CA PRO A 15 -17.79 -16.24 -0.71
C PRO A 15 -19.16 -16.85 -0.41
N ALA A 16 -19.51 -17.92 -1.15
CA ALA A 16 -20.75 -18.66 -0.95
C ALA A 16 -20.92 -18.85 0.53
N GLY A 17 -21.93 -18.20 1.13
CA GLY A 17 -22.07 -18.10 2.57
C GLY A 17 -22.06 -19.48 3.19
N ARG A 18 -20.93 -19.87 3.75
CA ARG A 18 -20.91 -20.94 4.74
C ARG A 18 -21.84 -20.45 5.84
N ARG A 19 -23.05 -21.01 5.87
CA ARG A 19 -23.90 -21.00 7.05
C ARG A 19 -23.02 -21.52 8.18
N VAL A 20 -22.47 -20.58 8.96
CA VAL A 20 -21.83 -20.94 10.22
C VAL A 20 -22.96 -21.52 11.07
N ALA A 21 -22.96 -22.84 11.16
CA ALA A 21 -23.81 -23.55 12.12
C ALA A 21 -23.48 -22.95 13.50
N ARG A 22 -24.43 -22.21 14.07
CA ARG A 22 -24.39 -21.84 15.49
C ARG A 22 -24.45 -23.14 16.28
N GLY A 23 -23.39 -23.43 16.94
CA GLY A 23 -23.36 -24.45 17.98
C GLY A 23 -22.09 -25.28 17.93
N THR A 24 -21.11 -24.91 18.72
CA THR A 24 -20.34 -25.76 19.63
C THR A 24 -19.11 -25.03 20.19
N THR A 25 -19.10 -24.93 21.53
CA THR A 25 -17.95 -24.82 22.45
C THR A 25 -16.84 -23.81 22.20
N VAL A 26 -16.84 -22.76 23.00
CA VAL A 26 -15.99 -21.55 22.96
C VAL A 26 -14.50 -21.79 23.33
N THR A 27 -14.08 -22.98 23.73
CA THR A 27 -12.71 -23.25 24.22
C THR A 27 -11.77 -23.89 23.18
N SER A 28 -12.28 -24.53 22.16
CA SER A 28 -11.46 -25.03 21.03
C SER A 28 -11.21 -23.96 19.95
N GLY A 29 -11.88 -22.84 20.02
CA GLY A 29 -11.87 -21.80 18.96
C GLY A 29 -10.57 -21.03 18.86
N TRP A 30 -9.92 -20.65 19.98
CA TRP A 30 -8.77 -19.77 19.93
C TRP A 30 -7.55 -20.44 19.28
N MET A 31 -7.19 -21.63 19.72
CA MET A 31 -6.05 -22.39 19.16
C MET A 31 -6.30 -22.84 17.72
N GLY A 32 -7.54 -23.24 17.39
CA GLY A 32 -7.92 -23.57 16.02
C GLY A 32 -7.82 -22.39 15.07
N ASN A 33 -8.26 -21.20 15.50
CA ASN A 33 -8.12 -19.98 14.71
C ASN A 33 -6.65 -19.61 14.50
N ARG A 34 -5.77 -19.78 15.51
CA ARG A 34 -4.35 -19.49 15.40
C ARG A 34 -3.60 -20.45 14.48
N LEU A 35 -3.97 -21.72 14.48
CA LEU A 35 -3.44 -22.69 13.50
C LEU A 35 -3.89 -22.35 12.07
N GLN A 36 -5.13 -21.90 11.92
CA GLN A 36 -5.64 -21.44 10.62
C GLN A 36 -4.90 -20.16 10.16
N ASP A 37 -4.69 -19.19 11.06
CA ASP A 37 -3.94 -17.97 10.75
C ASP A 37 -2.49 -18.31 10.33
N LEU A 38 -1.84 -19.24 11.02
CA LEU A 38 -0.48 -19.70 10.68
C LEU A 38 -0.45 -20.45 9.34
N SER A 39 -1.46 -21.28 9.06
CA SER A 39 -1.57 -21.97 7.77
C SER A 39 -1.80 -20.99 6.62
N MET A 40 -2.63 -19.96 6.83
CA MET A 40 -2.83 -18.90 5.86
C MET A 40 -1.57 -18.06 5.64
N TRP A 41 -0.80 -17.78 6.70
CA TRP A 41 0.52 -17.15 6.58
C TRP A 41 1.43 -17.94 5.65
N LEU A 42 1.56 -19.25 5.86
CA LEU A 42 2.41 -20.13 5.03
C LEU A 42 1.92 -20.17 3.57
N VAL A 43 0.62 -20.30 3.36
CA VAL A 43 0.01 -20.29 2.02
C VAL A 43 0.28 -18.96 1.31
N ASN A 44 0.10 -17.85 1.99
CA ASN A 44 0.37 -16.53 1.42
C ASN A 44 1.86 -16.34 1.13
N LEU A 45 2.75 -16.79 2.01
CA LEU A 45 4.20 -16.77 1.78
C LEU A 45 4.57 -17.54 0.51
N LEU A 46 4.10 -18.78 0.39
CA LEU A 46 4.38 -19.63 -0.78
C LEU A 46 3.79 -19.05 -2.08
N ARG A 47 2.59 -18.52 -2.03
CA ARG A 47 1.92 -17.86 -3.16
C ARG A 47 2.69 -16.64 -3.66
N GLU A 48 3.21 -15.83 -2.74
CA GLU A 48 3.93 -14.61 -3.05
C GLU A 48 5.43 -14.83 -3.34
N LEU A 49 5.94 -16.04 -3.12
CA LEU A 49 7.37 -16.32 -3.27
C LEU A 49 7.90 -16.03 -4.68
N PRO A 50 7.25 -16.45 -5.80
CA PRO A 50 7.75 -16.17 -7.14
C PRO A 50 7.89 -14.65 -7.44
N PRO A 51 6.87 -13.79 -7.21
CA PRO A 51 7.03 -12.37 -7.44
C PRO A 51 8.06 -11.72 -6.48
N ARG A 52 8.24 -12.23 -5.25
CA ARG A 52 9.25 -11.75 -4.30
C ARG A 52 10.66 -12.03 -4.79
N VAL A 53 10.92 -13.26 -5.25
CA VAL A 53 12.20 -13.64 -5.88
C VAL A 53 12.45 -12.76 -7.10
N GLY A 54 11.48 -12.56 -7.97
CA GLY A 54 11.60 -11.68 -9.13
C GLY A 54 11.99 -10.24 -8.75
N ARG A 55 11.33 -9.66 -7.73
CA ARG A 55 11.66 -8.32 -7.22
C ARG A 55 13.08 -8.26 -6.63
N LEU A 56 13.51 -9.29 -5.91
CA LEU A 56 14.88 -9.36 -5.36
C LEU A 56 15.93 -9.44 -6.47
N VAL A 57 15.74 -10.34 -7.44
CA VAL A 57 16.66 -10.47 -8.59
C VAL A 57 16.76 -9.15 -9.36
N LEU A 58 15.63 -8.47 -9.59
CA LEU A 58 15.63 -7.16 -10.24
C LEU A 58 16.37 -6.10 -9.42
N ALA A 59 16.24 -6.10 -8.09
CA ALA A 59 16.96 -5.17 -7.23
C ALA A 59 18.48 -5.42 -7.26
N LEU A 60 18.89 -6.69 -7.22
CA LEU A 60 20.31 -7.09 -7.36
C LEU A 60 20.87 -6.68 -8.73
N TRP A 61 20.14 -6.94 -9.81
CA TRP A 61 20.54 -6.56 -11.17
C TRP A 61 20.69 -5.04 -11.30
N ARG A 62 19.74 -4.26 -10.80
CA ARG A 62 19.81 -2.79 -10.83
C ARG A 62 21.02 -2.26 -10.06
N GLY A 63 21.33 -2.83 -8.90
CA GLY A 63 22.51 -2.48 -8.11
C GLY A 63 23.83 -2.84 -8.84
N ALA A 64 23.94 -4.07 -9.35
CA ALA A 64 25.11 -4.52 -10.10
C ALA A 64 25.35 -3.62 -11.33
N ARG A 65 24.30 -3.33 -12.11
CA ARG A 65 24.36 -2.39 -13.25
C ARG A 65 24.79 -0.98 -12.80
N GLY A 66 24.25 -0.49 -11.69
CA GLY A 66 24.63 0.80 -11.11
C GLY A 66 26.11 0.88 -10.77
N LEU A 67 26.64 -0.16 -10.13
CA LEU A 67 28.07 -0.25 -9.75
C LEU A 67 28.96 -0.30 -11.00
N VAL A 68 28.60 -1.10 -12.01
CA VAL A 68 29.36 -1.18 -13.27
C VAL A 68 29.40 0.17 -13.98
N LEU A 69 28.28 0.92 -13.97
CA LEU A 69 28.20 2.24 -14.60
C LEU A 69 28.82 3.36 -13.77
N ALA A 70 29.09 3.15 -12.48
CA ALA A 70 29.66 4.17 -11.59
C ALA A 70 31.06 4.59 -11.99
N LEU A 71 31.93 3.67 -12.41
CA LEU A 71 33.30 3.99 -12.84
C LEU A 71 33.36 4.89 -14.09
N PRO A 72 32.72 4.56 -15.23
CA PRO A 72 32.71 5.47 -16.38
C PRO A 72 31.99 6.79 -16.10
N GLN A 73 31.00 6.83 -15.20
CA GLN A 73 30.38 8.09 -14.75
C GLN A 73 31.35 8.94 -13.91
N ALA A 74 32.14 8.33 -13.01
CA ALA A 74 33.18 9.02 -12.26
C ALA A 74 34.22 9.64 -13.19
N TRP A 75 34.67 8.87 -14.20
CA TRP A 75 35.62 9.35 -15.20
C TRP A 75 35.07 10.56 -15.96
N ARG A 76 33.85 10.49 -16.48
CA ARG A 76 33.19 11.62 -17.16
C ARG A 76 33.05 12.82 -16.23
N ALA A 77 32.62 12.62 -14.96
CA ALA A 77 32.48 13.71 -14.00
C ALA A 77 33.84 14.37 -13.63
N ALA A 78 34.94 13.65 -13.77
CA ALA A 78 36.28 14.19 -13.52
C ALA A 78 36.86 14.94 -14.74
N THR A 79 36.46 14.54 -15.96
CA THR A 79 37.05 15.06 -17.22
C THR A 79 36.16 16.10 -17.93
N ASP A 80 34.85 16.02 -17.75
CA ASP A 80 33.89 16.95 -18.36
C ASP A 80 33.74 18.23 -17.52
N ARG A 81 34.32 19.32 -18.05
CA ARG A 81 34.27 20.65 -17.40
C ARG A 81 32.88 21.33 -17.53
N SER A 82 32.01 20.86 -18.41
CA SER A 82 30.67 21.40 -18.63
C SER A 82 29.60 20.76 -17.76
N GLY A 83 29.93 19.62 -17.16
CA GLY A 83 29.03 18.85 -16.29
C GLY A 83 29.06 19.23 -14.82
N PRO A 84 28.25 18.57 -13.97
CA PRO A 84 28.13 18.86 -12.53
C PRO A 84 29.40 18.55 -11.71
N GLY A 85 30.43 17.97 -12.34
CA GLY A 85 31.74 17.70 -11.75
C GLY A 85 31.81 16.54 -10.75
N LEU A 86 33.05 16.15 -10.41
CA LEU A 86 33.35 15.02 -9.52
C LEU A 86 32.74 15.19 -8.12
N ALA A 87 32.69 16.41 -7.58
CA ALA A 87 32.13 16.68 -6.26
C ALA A 87 30.61 16.39 -6.18
N ALA A 88 29.86 16.65 -7.23
CA ALA A 88 28.44 16.31 -7.31
C ALA A 88 28.24 14.79 -7.43
N TRP A 89 29.10 14.11 -8.22
CA TRP A 89 29.10 12.65 -8.33
C TRP A 89 29.40 11.98 -6.96
N LEU A 90 30.42 12.45 -6.24
CA LEU A 90 30.78 11.93 -4.90
C LEU A 90 29.66 12.10 -3.86
N ARG A 91 28.81 13.11 -4.00
CA ARG A 91 27.61 13.30 -3.12
C ARG A 91 26.46 12.42 -3.53
N ARG A 92 26.26 12.19 -4.84
CA ARG A 92 25.13 11.44 -5.38
C ARG A 92 25.27 9.93 -5.17
N VAL A 93 26.45 9.35 -5.45
CA VAL A 93 26.63 7.89 -5.44
C VAL A 93 26.41 7.26 -4.07
N PRO A 94 26.93 7.78 -2.95
CA PRO A 94 26.63 7.21 -1.64
C PRO A 94 25.13 7.21 -1.30
N ARG A 95 24.41 8.26 -1.73
CA ARG A 95 22.96 8.33 -1.55
C ARG A 95 22.24 7.27 -2.39
N GLU A 96 22.60 7.08 -3.65
CA GLU A 96 22.03 6.06 -4.53
C GLU A 96 22.31 4.63 -4.00
N VAL A 97 23.54 4.38 -3.53
CA VAL A 97 23.90 3.12 -2.89
C VAL A 97 23.10 2.90 -1.59
N GLY A 98 22.95 3.93 -0.77
CA GLY A 98 22.14 3.85 0.45
C GLY A 98 20.68 3.51 0.15
N ILE A 99 20.07 4.17 -0.82
CA ILE A 99 18.69 3.86 -1.28
C ILE A 99 18.61 2.41 -1.78
N TRP A 100 19.57 1.97 -2.60
CA TRP A 100 19.59 0.60 -3.10
C TRP A 100 19.72 -0.43 -1.98
N LEU A 101 20.57 -0.18 -0.95
CA LEU A 101 20.68 -1.06 0.22
C LEU A 101 19.38 -1.16 1.01
N ILE A 102 18.64 -0.04 1.16
CA ILE A 102 17.31 -0.04 1.78
C ILE A 102 16.35 -0.90 0.96
N VAL A 103 16.31 -0.70 -0.35
CA VAL A 103 15.48 -1.53 -1.25
C VAL A 103 15.84 -3.01 -1.09
N LEU A 104 17.12 -3.35 -1.11
CA LEU A 104 17.58 -4.73 -0.96
C LEU A 104 17.16 -5.33 0.38
N LEU A 105 17.32 -4.58 1.47
CA LEU A 105 16.86 -5.00 2.80
C LEU A 105 15.38 -5.36 2.80
N PHE A 106 14.51 -4.48 2.27
CA PHE A 106 13.08 -4.76 2.21
C PHE A 106 12.76 -5.97 1.32
N ARG A 107 13.49 -6.19 0.20
CA ARG A 107 13.31 -7.39 -0.63
C ARG A 107 13.70 -8.67 0.08
N VAL A 108 14.74 -8.63 0.90
CA VAL A 108 15.14 -9.77 1.74
C VAL A 108 14.09 -10.02 2.84
N LEU A 109 13.61 -8.99 3.52
CA LEU A 109 12.55 -9.11 4.52
C LEU A 109 11.26 -9.67 3.92
N ASP A 110 10.87 -9.22 2.73
CA ASP A 110 9.73 -9.76 1.98
C ASP A 110 9.91 -11.25 1.67
N LEU A 111 11.13 -11.64 1.25
CA LEU A 111 11.42 -13.04 0.89
C LEU A 111 11.21 -13.99 2.08
N PHE A 112 11.57 -13.55 3.30
CA PHE A 112 11.38 -14.32 4.52
C PHE A 112 9.98 -14.17 5.15
N GLY A 113 9.05 -13.47 4.51
CA GLY A 113 7.68 -13.32 5.00
C GLY A 113 7.56 -12.48 6.25
N VAL A 114 8.52 -11.56 6.49
CA VAL A 114 8.48 -10.65 7.65
C VAL A 114 7.21 -9.81 7.69
N PRO A 115 6.67 -9.30 6.56
CA PRO A 115 5.40 -8.58 6.57
C PRO A 115 4.23 -9.40 7.11
N GLU A 116 4.10 -10.64 6.69
CA GLU A 116 3.04 -11.54 7.14
C GLU A 116 3.21 -11.93 8.60
N LEU A 117 4.46 -12.19 9.01
CA LEU A 117 4.78 -12.49 10.40
C LEU A 117 4.45 -11.32 11.33
N TRP A 118 4.73 -10.10 10.88
CA TRP A 118 4.37 -8.87 11.59
C TRP A 118 2.85 -8.71 11.70
N SER A 119 2.12 -8.92 10.60
CA SER A 119 0.66 -8.89 10.60
C SER A 119 0.07 -9.94 11.56
N PHE A 120 0.61 -11.16 11.55
CA PHE A 120 0.23 -12.20 12.50
C PHE A 120 0.45 -11.79 13.96
N PHE A 121 1.61 -11.19 14.25
CA PHE A 121 1.91 -10.68 15.60
C PHE A 121 0.92 -9.59 16.02
N LEU A 122 0.63 -8.62 15.16
CA LEU A 122 -0.36 -7.58 15.45
C LEU A 122 -1.75 -8.17 15.71
N GLN A 123 -2.15 -9.18 14.97
CA GLN A 123 -3.43 -9.87 15.16
C GLN A 123 -3.48 -10.66 16.46
N MET A 124 -2.35 -11.06 17.03
CA MET A 124 -2.30 -11.68 18.35
C MET A 124 -2.47 -10.70 19.50
N VAL A 125 -1.93 -9.48 19.37
CA VAL A 125 -1.95 -8.46 20.44
C VAL A 125 -3.09 -7.46 20.30
N CYS A 126 -3.70 -7.32 19.11
CA CYS A 126 -4.82 -6.44 18.84
C CYS A 126 -6.08 -7.23 18.55
N HIS A 127 -7.22 -6.69 18.95
CA HIS A 127 -8.50 -7.19 18.46
C HIS A 127 -8.69 -6.72 17.02
N VAL A 128 -8.76 -7.67 16.08
CA VAL A 128 -8.91 -7.39 14.66
C VAL A 128 -10.23 -7.92 14.12
N THR A 129 -10.83 -7.17 13.20
CA THR A 129 -12.05 -7.54 12.48
C THR A 129 -11.82 -7.50 10.98
N PRO A 130 -12.52 -8.29 10.17
CA PRO A 130 -12.50 -8.15 8.72
C PRO A 130 -13.21 -6.86 8.28
N LEU A 131 -13.05 -6.51 7.01
CA LEU A 131 -13.91 -5.52 6.36
C LEU A 131 -15.35 -6.05 6.32
N THR A 132 -16.31 -5.15 6.46
CA THR A 132 -17.73 -5.45 6.26
C THR A 132 -18.05 -5.59 4.77
N GLY A 133 -19.20 -6.20 4.44
CA GLY A 133 -19.64 -6.30 3.05
C GLY A 133 -19.89 -4.94 2.39
N GLU A 134 -20.34 -3.94 3.16
CA GLU A 134 -20.53 -2.58 2.70
C GLU A 134 -19.18 -1.89 2.42
N GLU A 135 -18.21 -1.99 3.34
CA GLU A 135 -16.87 -1.47 3.15
C GLU A 135 -16.18 -2.07 1.91
N ILE A 136 -16.32 -3.40 1.71
CA ILE A 136 -15.79 -4.07 0.52
C ILE A 136 -16.49 -3.57 -0.74
N GLY A 137 -17.83 -3.44 -0.71
CA GLY A 137 -18.61 -2.96 -1.85
C GLY A 137 -18.17 -1.59 -2.32
N THR A 138 -18.15 -0.62 -1.40
CA THR A 138 -17.75 0.77 -1.71
C THR A 138 -16.26 0.85 -2.11
N ALA A 139 -15.37 0.12 -1.42
CA ALA A 139 -13.96 0.11 -1.79
C ALA A 139 -13.72 -0.52 -3.17
N ALA A 140 -14.44 -1.60 -3.52
CA ALA A 140 -14.34 -2.25 -4.81
C ALA A 140 -14.88 -1.37 -5.95
N GLU A 141 -15.83 -0.48 -5.68
CA GLU A 141 -16.32 0.51 -6.63
C GLU A 141 -15.24 1.53 -7.00
N ILE A 142 -14.47 1.99 -6.02
CA ILE A 142 -13.43 3.00 -6.20
C ILE A 142 -12.10 2.38 -6.67
N LEU A 143 -11.61 1.37 -5.99
CA LEU A 143 -10.29 0.76 -6.26
C LEU A 143 -10.34 -0.27 -7.40
N GLY A 144 -11.49 -0.90 -7.59
CA GLY A 144 -11.69 -2.06 -8.46
C GLY A 144 -11.89 -3.36 -7.67
N PRO A 145 -12.73 -4.29 -8.16
CA PRO A 145 -13.12 -5.49 -7.43
C PRO A 145 -11.98 -6.49 -7.19
N THR A 146 -10.91 -6.40 -7.97
CA THR A 146 -9.72 -7.27 -7.88
C THR A 146 -8.45 -6.48 -7.57
N ALA A 147 -8.58 -5.21 -7.17
CA ALA A 147 -7.44 -4.34 -6.91
C ALA A 147 -6.56 -4.86 -5.77
N ILE A 148 -7.20 -5.35 -4.72
CA ILE A 148 -6.57 -5.96 -3.53
C ILE A 148 -7.31 -7.23 -3.11
N ARG A 149 -6.68 -8.03 -2.27
CA ARG A 149 -7.33 -9.18 -1.62
C ARG A 149 -8.13 -8.72 -0.39
N TYR A 150 -9.33 -8.18 -0.62
CA TYR A 150 -10.19 -7.63 0.44
C TYR A 150 -10.42 -8.61 1.60
N ALA A 151 -10.49 -9.91 1.31
CA ALA A 151 -10.67 -10.96 2.32
C ALA A 151 -9.49 -11.10 3.29
N ASP A 152 -8.30 -10.66 2.90
CA ASP A 152 -7.09 -10.73 3.71
C ASP A 152 -6.93 -9.49 4.62
N VAL A 153 -7.65 -8.41 4.32
CA VAL A 153 -7.57 -7.16 5.09
C VAL A 153 -8.16 -7.33 6.49
N ARG A 154 -7.48 -6.79 7.48
CA ARG A 154 -7.92 -6.75 8.88
C ARG A 154 -7.88 -5.32 9.41
N ILE A 155 -8.87 -4.97 10.20
CA ILE A 155 -8.98 -3.67 10.87
C ILE A 155 -8.69 -3.87 12.36
N ALA A 156 -7.67 -3.18 12.86
CA ALA A 156 -7.34 -3.10 14.29
C ALA A 156 -7.77 -1.73 14.82
N GLU A 157 -8.70 -1.70 15.80
CA GLU A 157 -9.24 -0.46 16.34
C GLU A 157 -8.73 -0.22 17.77
N GLY A 158 -7.83 0.74 17.93
CA GLY A 158 -7.29 1.13 19.24
C GLY A 158 -6.47 0.03 19.92
N GLY A 159 -6.70 -0.15 21.24
CA GLY A 159 -6.07 -1.23 22.02
C GLY A 159 -4.58 -1.01 22.26
N ALA A 160 -3.76 -2.03 22.06
CA ALA A 160 -2.31 -1.99 22.30
C ALA A 160 -1.58 -0.92 21.49
N LEU A 161 -2.16 -0.45 20.38
CA LEU A 161 -1.57 0.57 19.51
C LEU A 161 -1.91 2.01 19.91
N ASN A 162 -2.70 2.23 20.97
CA ASN A 162 -3.06 3.59 21.43
C ASN A 162 -1.82 4.47 21.70
N PHE A 163 -0.70 3.87 22.14
CA PHE A 163 0.55 4.61 22.34
C PHE A 163 1.15 5.11 21.02
N VAL A 164 0.93 4.39 19.91
CA VAL A 164 1.36 4.82 18.57
C VAL A 164 0.50 5.99 18.12
N PHE A 165 -0.83 5.87 18.25
CA PHE A 165 -1.76 6.95 17.91
C PHE A 165 -1.48 8.24 18.68
N ALA A 166 -1.17 8.12 19.98
CA ALA A 166 -0.80 9.28 20.80
C ALA A 166 0.46 10.00 20.30
N ARG A 167 1.37 9.30 19.65
CA ARG A 167 2.62 9.87 19.12
C ARG A 167 2.53 10.35 17.67
N ASN A 168 1.63 9.78 16.86
CA ASN A 168 1.48 10.17 15.45
C ASN A 168 0.34 11.17 15.20
N GLY A 169 -0.19 11.80 16.25
CA GLY A 169 -1.27 12.78 16.14
C GLY A 169 -2.66 12.13 15.90
N GLY A 170 -2.85 10.90 16.33
CA GLY A 170 -4.12 10.18 16.19
C GLY A 170 -4.42 9.72 14.76
N ARG A 171 -3.40 9.65 13.90
CA ARG A 171 -3.57 9.24 12.51
C ARG A 171 -3.67 7.72 12.38
N ALA A 172 -4.50 7.27 11.45
CA ALA A 172 -4.50 5.90 10.97
C ALA A 172 -3.15 5.54 10.33
N PHE A 173 -2.86 4.26 10.23
CA PHE A 173 -1.71 3.76 9.47
C PHE A 173 -1.91 2.30 9.08
N THR A 174 -1.38 1.92 7.95
CA THR A 174 -1.45 0.56 7.44
C THR A 174 -0.12 -0.17 7.61
N THR A 175 -0.20 -1.38 8.13
CA THR A 175 0.91 -2.34 8.17
C THR A 175 0.53 -3.57 7.36
N PHE A 176 0.95 -3.58 6.10
CA PHE A 176 0.69 -4.67 5.15
C PHE A 176 -0.81 -4.87 4.89
N HIS A 177 -1.44 -5.96 5.37
CA HIS A 177 -2.88 -6.19 5.29
C HIS A 177 -3.65 -5.80 6.57
N THR A 178 -2.98 -5.17 7.54
CA THR A 178 -3.63 -4.71 8.76
C THR A 178 -3.70 -3.19 8.77
N ILE A 179 -4.92 -2.66 8.76
CA ILE A 179 -5.20 -1.23 8.89
C ILE A 179 -5.43 -0.93 10.36
N ASN A 180 -4.68 0.02 10.89
CA ASN A 180 -4.72 0.40 12.30
C ASN A 180 -5.40 1.76 12.44
N LEU A 181 -6.55 1.78 13.13
CA LEU A 181 -7.39 2.96 13.26
C LEU A 181 -7.58 3.32 14.75
N PRO A 182 -7.57 4.61 15.11
CA PRO A 182 -8.05 5.03 16.41
C PRO A 182 -9.56 4.74 16.53
N ARG A 183 -10.04 4.50 17.76
CA ARG A 183 -11.47 4.20 17.98
C ARG A 183 -12.39 5.39 17.75
N THR A 184 -11.86 6.59 17.91
CA THR A 184 -12.62 7.85 17.82
C THR A 184 -11.78 8.91 17.13
N GLY A 185 -12.43 9.99 16.69
CA GLY A 185 -11.77 11.11 16.03
C GLY A 185 -11.84 11.04 14.51
N PRO A 186 -11.19 11.96 13.80
CA PRO A 186 -11.33 12.10 12.36
C PRO A 186 -10.74 10.92 11.56
N HIS A 187 -9.83 10.15 12.15
CA HIS A 187 -9.17 9.01 11.51
C HIS A 187 -9.71 7.65 11.98
N CYS A 188 -10.92 7.61 12.57
CA CYS A 188 -11.54 6.35 12.98
C CYS A 188 -12.20 5.62 11.80
N ARG A 189 -12.60 4.36 12.01
CA ARG A 189 -13.22 3.49 11.00
C ARG A 189 -14.51 4.09 10.39
N ALA A 190 -15.26 4.90 11.15
CA ALA A 190 -16.46 5.53 10.65
C ALA A 190 -16.20 6.56 9.53
N ASN A 191 -14.97 7.07 9.41
CA ASN A 191 -14.55 7.89 8.28
C ASN A 191 -14.09 7.01 7.13
N PHE A 192 -15.00 6.73 6.19
CA PHE A 192 -14.71 5.83 5.07
C PHE A 192 -13.67 6.40 4.10
N ALA A 193 -13.53 7.71 3.97
CA ALA A 193 -12.50 8.33 3.14
C ALA A 193 -11.09 7.97 3.65
N ILE A 194 -10.89 8.01 4.98
CA ILE A 194 -9.65 7.54 5.61
C ILE A 194 -9.46 6.03 5.42
N LEU A 195 -10.52 5.23 5.55
CA LEU A 195 -10.41 3.79 5.29
C LEU A 195 -9.95 3.51 3.85
N LEU A 196 -10.46 4.26 2.87
CA LEU A 196 -10.01 4.16 1.48
C LEU A 196 -8.53 4.56 1.32
N HIS A 197 -8.09 5.65 1.96
CA HIS A 197 -6.68 6.04 2.00
C HIS A 197 -5.81 4.87 2.47
N GLU A 198 -6.17 4.26 3.59
CA GLU A 198 -5.44 3.12 4.15
C GLU A 198 -5.51 1.86 3.26
N LEU A 199 -6.63 1.62 2.57
CA LEU A 199 -6.76 0.54 1.60
C LEU A 199 -5.84 0.74 0.38
N VAL A 200 -5.53 1.98 0.00
CA VAL A 200 -4.51 2.25 -1.02
C VAL A 200 -3.13 1.81 -0.55
N HIS A 201 -2.79 1.93 0.74
CA HIS A 201 -1.55 1.39 1.27
C HIS A 201 -1.50 -0.14 1.23
N VAL A 202 -2.64 -0.84 1.41
CA VAL A 202 -2.74 -2.28 1.15
C VAL A 202 -2.50 -2.58 -0.33
N TYR A 203 -3.10 -1.79 -1.25
CA TYR A 203 -2.86 -1.90 -2.68
C TYR A 203 -1.38 -1.74 -3.04
N GLN A 204 -0.70 -0.78 -2.46
CA GLN A 204 0.73 -0.53 -2.63
C GLN A 204 1.56 -1.70 -2.10
N TYR A 205 1.22 -2.23 -0.94
CA TYR A 205 1.87 -3.42 -0.37
C TYR A 205 1.77 -4.63 -1.31
N GLU A 206 0.60 -4.95 -1.81
CA GLU A 206 0.41 -6.11 -2.69
C GLU A 206 1.22 -6.00 -3.98
N ARG A 207 1.53 -4.79 -4.45
CA ARG A 207 2.32 -4.56 -5.67
C ARG A 207 3.81 -4.44 -5.42
N THR A 208 4.22 -3.75 -4.37
CA THR A 208 5.65 -3.45 -4.13
C THR A 208 6.25 -4.23 -2.97
N GLY A 209 5.45 -4.98 -2.21
CA GLY A 209 5.90 -5.62 -0.97
C GLY A 209 6.15 -4.60 0.14
N GLY A 210 6.90 -4.99 1.17
CA GLY A 210 7.16 -4.16 2.36
C GLY A 210 7.87 -2.83 2.08
N LEU A 211 8.49 -2.68 0.92
CA LEU A 211 9.18 -1.45 0.53
C LEU A 211 8.25 -0.21 0.57
N TYR A 212 6.93 -0.38 0.31
CA TYR A 212 5.99 0.74 0.35
C TYR A 212 6.03 1.50 1.68
N VAL A 213 6.31 0.81 2.80
CA VAL A 213 6.40 1.45 4.14
C VAL A 213 7.52 2.49 4.16
N ALA A 214 8.71 2.12 3.65
CA ALA A 214 9.82 3.06 3.59
C ALA A 214 9.53 4.23 2.63
N GLU A 215 8.88 3.96 1.49
CA GLU A 215 8.48 4.98 0.52
C GLU A 215 7.42 5.92 1.09
N ALA A 216 6.42 5.41 1.83
CA ALA A 216 5.39 6.21 2.48
C ALA A 216 5.99 7.08 3.60
N ILE A 217 6.81 6.51 4.49
CA ILE A 217 7.49 7.28 5.55
C ILE A 217 8.38 8.37 4.94
N TYR A 218 9.10 8.07 3.86
CA TYR A 218 9.90 9.07 3.16
C TYR A 218 9.03 10.18 2.59
N ALA A 219 7.91 9.85 1.95
CA ALA A 219 6.95 10.80 1.41
C ALA A 219 6.38 11.72 2.49
N GLN A 220 5.94 11.15 3.63
CA GLN A 220 5.41 11.93 4.77
C GLN A 220 6.41 12.96 5.30
N ASN A 221 7.69 12.62 5.31
CA ASN A 221 8.75 13.48 5.87
C ASN A 221 9.37 14.44 4.83
N THR A 222 8.96 14.38 3.56
CA THR A 222 9.55 15.20 2.48
C THR A 222 8.50 15.97 1.69
N THR A 223 7.85 15.31 0.73
CA THR A 223 6.90 15.92 -0.19
C THR A 223 5.45 15.93 0.32
N GLY A 224 5.14 15.09 1.33
CA GLY A 224 3.84 15.03 1.98
C GLY A 224 2.73 14.49 1.08
N TYR A 225 1.51 14.84 1.45
CA TYR A 225 0.26 14.35 0.86
C TYR A 225 -0.21 15.17 -0.35
N SER A 226 0.24 16.43 -0.46
CA SER A 226 -0.28 17.35 -1.47
C SER A 226 0.19 16.98 -2.88
N TYR A 227 -0.76 16.68 -3.74
CA TYR A 227 -0.57 16.53 -5.19
C TYR A 227 -0.96 17.80 -5.98
N GLY A 228 -1.31 18.89 -5.29
CA GLY A 228 -1.59 20.20 -5.89
C GLY A 228 -3.03 20.42 -6.35
N GLY A 229 -3.97 19.52 -6.00
CA GLY A 229 -5.40 19.69 -6.28
C GLY A 229 -5.82 19.39 -7.72
N PRO A 230 -7.12 19.59 -8.04
CA PRO A 230 -7.69 19.24 -9.35
C PRO A 230 -7.04 19.96 -10.53
N GLU A 231 -6.65 21.23 -10.35
CA GLU A 231 -6.00 22.03 -11.40
C GLU A 231 -4.63 21.44 -11.77
N ASN A 232 -3.85 21.01 -10.77
CA ASN A 232 -2.58 20.37 -11.01
C ASN A 232 -2.77 18.99 -11.68
N LEU A 233 -3.82 18.24 -11.35
CA LEU A 233 -4.13 16.97 -12.01
C LEU A 233 -4.37 17.17 -13.50
N GLN A 234 -5.08 18.24 -13.92
CA GLN A 234 -5.28 18.57 -15.33
C GLN A 234 -3.96 18.87 -16.04
N GLN A 235 -3.04 19.62 -15.41
CA GLN A 235 -1.69 19.86 -15.95
C GLN A 235 -0.87 18.58 -16.04
N CYS A 236 -0.95 17.73 -15.03
CA CYS A 236 -0.32 16.41 -15.02
C CYS A 236 -0.75 15.56 -16.22
N LEU A 237 -2.06 15.50 -16.50
CA LEU A 237 -2.59 14.79 -17.66
C LEU A 237 -2.06 15.35 -18.99
N ALA A 238 -2.04 16.67 -19.13
CA ALA A 238 -1.52 17.33 -20.34
C ALA A 238 -0.02 17.06 -20.58
N THR A 239 0.75 16.77 -19.52
CA THR A 239 2.19 16.46 -19.57
C THR A 239 2.51 14.96 -19.55
N GLY A 240 1.49 14.09 -19.58
CA GLY A 240 1.65 12.63 -19.58
C GLY A 240 2.01 12.02 -18.22
N VAL A 241 1.82 12.76 -17.14
CA VAL A 241 1.96 12.24 -15.77
C VAL A 241 0.80 11.30 -15.47
N CYS A 242 1.07 10.13 -14.93
CA CYS A 242 0.09 9.11 -14.58
C CYS A 242 0.17 8.77 -13.09
N TYR A 243 -0.78 7.95 -12.59
CA TYR A 243 -0.91 7.62 -11.16
C TYR A 243 0.41 7.18 -10.50
N ARG A 244 1.19 6.35 -11.14
CA ARG A 244 2.49 5.84 -10.63
C ARG A 244 3.55 6.92 -10.39
N ASN A 245 3.40 8.12 -10.94
CA ASN A 245 4.37 9.21 -10.80
C ASN A 245 4.19 9.97 -9.47
N PHE A 246 3.04 9.84 -8.82
CA PHE A 246 2.80 10.38 -7.50
C PHE A 246 3.51 9.54 -6.43
N ASN A 247 3.93 10.16 -5.34
CA ASN A 247 4.45 9.44 -4.18
C ASN A 247 3.35 8.63 -3.48
N ARG A 248 3.70 7.76 -2.52
CA ARG A 248 2.77 6.83 -1.87
C ARG A 248 1.63 7.52 -1.13
N GLU A 249 1.92 8.62 -0.46
CA GLU A 249 0.92 9.41 0.27
C GLU A 249 0.02 10.20 -0.67
N GLN A 250 0.59 10.79 -1.72
CA GLN A 250 -0.19 11.48 -2.76
C GLN A 250 -1.14 10.53 -3.49
N GLN A 251 -0.71 9.29 -3.78
CA GLN A 251 -1.55 8.26 -4.37
C GLN A 251 -2.75 7.94 -3.49
N ALA A 252 -2.53 7.79 -2.18
CA ALA A 252 -3.60 7.52 -1.22
C ALA A 252 -4.52 8.73 -1.03
N GLN A 253 -3.95 9.93 -0.93
CA GLN A 253 -4.72 11.17 -0.81
C GLN A 253 -5.59 11.44 -2.04
N LEU A 254 -5.08 11.16 -3.25
CA LEU A 254 -5.84 11.33 -4.49
C LEU A 254 -7.11 10.46 -4.50
N VAL A 255 -7.01 9.22 -4.02
CA VAL A 255 -8.17 8.31 -3.93
C VAL A 255 -9.13 8.75 -2.84
N GLN A 256 -8.63 9.20 -1.69
CA GLN A 256 -9.43 9.77 -0.61
C GLN A 256 -10.24 10.97 -1.12
N ASP A 257 -9.58 11.96 -1.73
CA ASP A 257 -10.22 13.19 -2.22
C ASP A 257 -11.22 12.89 -3.36
N TYR A 258 -10.91 11.91 -4.21
CA TYR A 258 -11.86 11.45 -5.24
C TYR A 258 -13.15 10.96 -4.62
N TYR A 259 -13.06 10.10 -3.59
CA TYR A 259 -14.24 9.58 -2.90
C TYR A 259 -15.02 10.69 -2.18
N GLU A 260 -14.34 11.57 -1.44
CA GLU A 260 -14.98 12.70 -0.76
C GLU A 260 -15.77 13.57 -1.74
N ARG A 261 -15.16 13.87 -2.90
CA ARG A 261 -15.84 14.63 -3.97
C ARG A 261 -17.03 13.89 -4.58
N CYS A 262 -16.96 12.57 -4.74
CA CYS A 262 -18.10 11.78 -5.21
C CYS A 262 -19.28 11.86 -4.23
N VAL A 263 -19.00 11.80 -2.92
CA VAL A 263 -20.02 11.90 -1.86
C VAL A 263 -20.63 13.31 -1.79
N GLU A 264 -19.81 14.34 -1.99
CA GLU A 264 -20.22 15.77 -1.96
C GLU A 264 -20.76 16.26 -3.31
N GLU A 265 -20.90 15.40 -4.29
CA GLU A 265 -21.36 15.72 -5.66
C GLU A 265 -20.50 16.80 -6.36
N HIS A 266 -19.23 16.91 -5.99
CA HIS A 266 -18.28 17.81 -6.63
C HIS A 266 -17.72 17.22 -7.94
N PRO A 267 -17.21 18.06 -8.89
CA PRO A 267 -16.60 17.58 -10.11
C PRO A 267 -15.41 16.66 -9.87
N VAL A 268 -15.39 15.47 -10.49
CA VAL A 268 -14.36 14.43 -10.35
C VAL A 268 -13.56 14.15 -11.62
N ALA A 269 -13.93 14.76 -12.75
CA ALA A 269 -13.32 14.48 -14.05
C ALA A 269 -11.80 14.57 -14.10
N ALA A 270 -11.19 15.45 -13.27
CA ALA A 270 -9.73 15.56 -13.17
C ALA A 270 -9.05 14.37 -12.50
N PHE A 271 -9.78 13.62 -11.67
CA PHE A 271 -9.29 12.46 -10.92
C PHE A 271 -9.46 11.15 -11.69
N GLU A 272 -10.54 11.00 -12.45
CA GLU A 272 -10.93 9.75 -13.10
C GLU A 272 -9.80 9.07 -13.90
N PRO A 273 -8.99 9.75 -14.71
CA PRO A 273 -7.89 9.12 -15.44
C PRO A 273 -6.87 8.43 -14.53
N PHE A 274 -6.60 9.01 -13.35
CA PHE A 274 -5.68 8.44 -12.37
C PHE A 274 -6.30 7.26 -11.64
N ILE A 275 -7.61 7.32 -11.34
CA ILE A 275 -8.35 6.20 -10.77
C ILE A 275 -8.38 5.04 -11.76
N TRP A 276 -8.62 5.28 -13.05
CA TRP A 276 -8.59 4.26 -14.09
C TRP A 276 -7.18 3.64 -14.27
N ASP A 277 -6.13 4.45 -14.17
CA ASP A 277 -4.75 3.94 -14.17
C ASP A 277 -4.49 2.98 -13.00
N MET A 278 -4.96 3.33 -11.81
CA MET A 278 -4.86 2.48 -10.63
C MET A 278 -5.67 1.19 -10.81
N GLN A 279 -6.93 1.28 -11.23
CA GLN A 279 -7.80 0.12 -11.48
C GLN A 279 -7.23 -0.81 -12.57
N ALA A 280 -6.56 -0.24 -13.58
CA ALA A 280 -5.86 -0.98 -14.62
C ALA A 280 -4.51 -1.57 -14.17
N GLY A 281 -4.13 -1.35 -12.91
CA GLY A 281 -2.87 -1.85 -12.37
C GLY A 281 -1.61 -1.16 -12.89
N LYS A 282 -1.73 0.04 -13.44
CA LYS A 282 -0.59 0.87 -13.88
C LYS A 282 0.05 1.55 -12.67
N PHE A 283 0.95 0.78 -12.00
CA PHE A 283 1.55 1.16 -10.73
C PHE A 283 3.08 1.28 -10.81
#